data_c628e75f74aeb395e44308902ea0f5ab
#
_entry.id   c628e75f74aeb395e44308902ea0f5ab
#
_cell.length_a   1.000
_cell.length_b   1.000
_cell.length_c   1.000
_cell.angle_alpha   90.00
_cell.angle_beta   90.00
_cell.angle_gamma   90.00
#
_symmetry.space_group_name_H-M   'P 1'
#
loop_
_entity.id
_entity.type
_entity.pdbx_description
1 polymer ?
#
loop_
_entity_poly.entity_id
_entity_poly.type
_entity_poly.pdbx_seq_one_letter_code
_entity_poly.pdbx_strand_id
1 'polypeptide(L)' 'PRRTHNEGKRKLTYKERKEMEALESEIGQLEAEKKEIETALCSGTLDVDELTRLSKRLPSLEEELDTKSTRWLELMEIEG' A
#
# COMPACT_ATOMS: atom_id res chain seq x y z
N PRO A 1 16.31 -20.99 18.11
CA PRO A 1 15.98 -20.48 18.34
C PRO A 1 15.88 -20.51 18.31
N ARG A 2 15.72 -20.54 18.02
CA ARG A 2 15.32 -20.09 18.25
C ARG A 2 14.76 -20.00 18.14
N ARG A 3 14.57 -20.29 17.83
CA ARG A 3 13.89 -19.93 17.96
C ARG A 3 13.29 -20.06 17.66
N THR A 4 13.10 -20.47 17.41
CA THR A 4 12.30 -20.25 17.45
C THR A 4 11.74 -20.55 17.40
N HIS A 5 11.56 -21.00 17.16
CA HIS A 5 10.70 -20.89 17.44
C HIS A 5 10.19 -20.72 17.55
N ASN A 6 9.96 -21.19 17.23
CA ASN A 6 9.39 -20.88 17.64
C ASN A 6 9.55 -20.60 17.86
N GLU A 7 9.57 -20.46 17.61
CA GLU A 7 9.61 -19.86 18.00
C GLU A 7 9.41 -19.38 17.56
N GLY A 8 9.27 -19.82 17.48
CA GLY A 8 9.28 -18.77 16.85
C GLY A 8 8.25 -17.87 16.39
N LYS A 9 7.38 -18.36 15.71
CA LYS A 9 6.31 -17.52 15.14
C LYS A 9 5.28 -17.16 16.20
N ARG A 10 5.01 -15.87 16.32
CA ARG A 10 3.97 -15.40 17.21
C ARG A 10 2.77 -14.94 16.38
N LYS A 11 1.61 -14.92 17.00
CA LYS A 11 0.42 -14.40 16.34
C LYS A 11 0.40 -12.87 16.45
N LEU A 12 -0.27 -12.24 15.51
CA LEU A 12 -0.44 -10.80 15.54
C LEU A 12 -1.23 -10.40 16.79
N THR A 13 -0.82 -9.31 17.41
CA THR A 13 -1.60 -8.73 18.48
C THR A 13 -2.86 -8.11 17.87
N TYR A 14 -3.84 -7.78 18.74
CA TYR A 14 -5.04 -7.11 18.27
C TYR A 14 -4.70 -5.83 17.51
N LYS A 15 -3.76 -5.08 18.06
CA LYS A 15 -3.32 -3.82 17.45
C LYS A 15 -2.71 -4.04 16.06
N GLU A 16 -1.86 -5.05 15.96
CA GLU A 16 -1.21 -5.37 14.68
C GLU A 16 -2.21 -5.87 13.66
N ARG A 17 -3.18 -6.65 14.09
CA ARG A 17 -4.23 -7.14 13.20
C ARG A 17 -5.06 -5.99 12.65
N LYS A 18 -5.40 -5.03 13.52
CA LYS A 18 -6.13 -3.85 13.10
C LYS A 18 -5.33 -3.01 12.11
N GLU A 19 -4.04 -2.88 12.39
CA GLU A 19 -3.14 -2.17 11.47
C GLU A 19 -3.12 -2.85 10.10
N MET A 20 -3.02 -4.17 10.10
CA MET A 20 -2.97 -4.94 8.86
C MET A 20 -4.25 -4.75 8.04
N GLU A 21 -5.41 -4.80 8.69
CA GLU A 21 -6.68 -4.59 8.03
C GLU A 21 -6.77 -3.19 7.42
N ALA A 22 -6.32 -2.18 8.19
CA ALA A 22 -6.31 -0.81 7.70
C ALA A 22 -5.38 -0.67 6.49
N LEU A 23 -4.20 -1.29 6.56
CA LEU A 23 -3.25 -1.24 5.46
C LEU A 23 -3.81 -1.89 4.20
N GLU A 24 -4.47 -3.03 4.34
CA GLU A 24 -5.08 -3.70 3.19
C GLU A 24 -6.10 -2.80 2.50
N SER A 25 -6.92 -2.12 3.30
CA SER A 25 -7.91 -1.22 2.76
C SER A 25 -7.26 -0.01 2.07
N GLU A 26 -6.25 0.58 2.73
CA GLU A 26 -5.57 1.74 2.20
C GLU A 26 -4.80 1.42 0.92
N ILE A 27 -4.11 0.28 0.92
CA ILE A 27 -3.37 -0.17 -0.26
C ILE A 27 -4.33 -0.35 -1.43
N GLY A 28 -5.47 -0.99 -1.18
CA GLY A 28 -6.48 -1.18 -2.24
C GLY A 28 -6.97 0.14 -2.81
N GLN A 29 -7.21 1.12 -1.95
CA GLN A 29 -7.66 2.43 -2.40
C GLN A 29 -6.58 3.15 -3.21
N LEU A 30 -5.33 3.06 -2.75
CA LEU A 30 -4.23 3.70 -3.45
C LEU A 30 -3.98 3.05 -4.80
N GLU A 31 -4.09 1.74 -4.88
CA GLU A 31 -3.93 1.03 -6.15
C GLU A 31 -5.04 1.41 -7.13
N ALA A 32 -6.26 1.56 -6.63
CA ALA A 32 -7.37 1.98 -7.47
C ALA A 32 -7.14 3.40 -7.99
N GLU A 33 -6.69 4.29 -7.12
CA GLU A 33 -6.39 5.66 -7.51
C GLU A 33 -5.28 5.69 -8.56
N LYS A 34 -4.22 4.91 -8.34
CA LYS A 34 -3.12 4.83 -9.29
C LYS A 34 -3.61 4.39 -10.66
N LYS A 35 -4.44 3.37 -10.69
CA LYS A 35 -4.99 2.86 -11.94
C LYS A 35 -5.82 3.92 -12.64
N GLU A 36 -6.64 4.65 -11.88
CA GLU A 36 -7.46 5.71 -12.45
C GLU A 36 -6.60 6.82 -13.07
N ILE A 37 -5.53 7.20 -12.35
CA ILE A 37 -4.62 8.23 -12.85
C ILE A 37 -3.94 7.76 -14.14
N GLU A 38 -3.44 6.53 -14.14
CA GLU A 38 -2.78 5.98 -15.32
C GLU A 38 -3.73 5.92 -16.52
N THR A 39 -4.96 5.51 -16.27
CA THR A 39 -5.97 5.47 -17.32
C THR A 39 -6.27 6.87 -17.85
N ALA A 40 -6.41 7.84 -16.94
CA ALA A 40 -6.68 9.22 -17.33
C ALA A 40 -5.54 9.80 -18.17
N LEU A 41 -4.30 9.55 -17.75
CA LEU A 41 -3.13 10.04 -18.46
C LEU A 41 -3.03 9.43 -19.86
N CYS A 42 -3.45 8.18 -20.00
CA CYS A 42 -3.42 7.50 -21.29
C CYS A 42 -4.55 7.93 -22.20
N SER A 43 -5.62 8.50 -21.66
CA SER A 43 -6.79 8.87 -22.46
C SER A 43 -6.52 10.03 -23.41
N GLY A 44 -5.57 10.92 -23.02
CA GLY A 44 -5.23 12.08 -23.83
C GLY A 44 -6.28 13.17 -23.86
N THR A 45 -7.26 13.10 -22.94
CA THR A 45 -8.37 14.07 -22.92
C THR A 45 -8.25 15.09 -21.79
N LEU A 46 -7.19 15.01 -21.00
CA LEU A 46 -6.99 15.92 -19.87
C LEU A 46 -6.47 17.27 -20.31
N ASP A 47 -6.91 18.33 -19.62
CA ASP A 47 -6.30 19.64 -19.85
C ASP A 47 -4.96 19.73 -19.11
N VAL A 48 -4.23 20.83 -19.33
CA VAL A 48 -2.89 20.99 -18.78
C VAL A 48 -2.88 20.98 -17.25
N ASP A 49 -3.87 21.61 -16.64
CA ASP A 49 -3.94 21.69 -15.19
C ASP A 49 -4.17 20.32 -14.56
N GLU A 50 -5.09 19.54 -15.12
CA GLU A 50 -5.36 18.20 -14.64
C GLU A 50 -4.17 17.30 -14.86
N LEU A 51 -3.57 17.38 -16.04
CA LEU A 51 -2.40 16.59 -16.37
C LEU A 51 -1.26 16.83 -15.37
N THR A 52 -1.01 18.11 -15.07
CA THR A 52 0.04 18.49 -14.12
C THR A 52 -0.26 17.96 -12.73
N ARG A 53 -1.52 18.11 -12.27
CA ARG A 53 -1.91 17.67 -10.94
C ARG A 53 -1.76 16.16 -10.78
N LEU A 54 -2.25 15.41 -11.75
CA LEU A 54 -2.18 13.95 -11.70
C LEU A 54 -0.75 13.45 -11.82
N SER A 55 0.06 14.10 -12.66
CA SER A 55 1.46 13.74 -12.79
C SER A 55 2.24 13.95 -11.51
N LYS A 56 1.85 14.96 -10.71
CA LYS A 56 2.48 15.19 -9.42
C LYS A 56 1.99 14.22 -8.36
N ARG A 57 0.72 13.84 -8.44
CA ARG A 57 0.13 12.92 -7.47
C ARG A 57 0.73 11.51 -7.60
N LEU A 58 1.02 11.09 -8.82
CA LEU A 58 1.45 9.71 -9.07
C LEU A 58 2.69 9.30 -8.28
N PRO A 59 3.80 10.08 -8.30
CA PRO A 59 4.98 9.69 -7.50
C PRO A 59 4.70 9.62 -6.00
N SER A 60 3.90 10.56 -5.48
CA SER A 60 3.53 10.56 -4.08
C SER A 60 2.72 9.31 -3.72
N LEU A 61 1.81 8.95 -4.59
CA LEU A 61 0.97 7.79 -4.41
C LEU A 61 1.79 6.50 -4.42
N GLU A 62 2.75 6.40 -5.33
CA GLU A 62 3.64 5.25 -5.40
C GLU A 62 4.47 5.11 -4.13
N GLU A 63 4.92 6.24 -3.58
CA GLU A 63 5.70 6.23 -2.35
C GLU A 63 4.85 5.73 -1.18
N GLU A 64 3.61 6.19 -1.09
CA GLU A 64 2.70 5.71 -0.05
C GLU A 64 2.43 4.22 -0.19
N LEU A 65 2.22 3.76 -1.41
CA LEU A 65 1.99 2.34 -1.67
C LEU A 65 3.18 1.51 -1.22
N ASP A 66 4.39 1.96 -1.55
CA ASP A 66 5.60 1.25 -1.19
C ASP A 66 5.73 1.14 0.32
N THR A 67 5.55 2.25 1.02
CA THR A 67 5.66 2.28 2.48
C THR A 67 4.63 1.37 3.14
N LYS A 68 3.39 1.46 2.71
CA LYS A 68 2.31 0.67 3.30
C LYS A 68 2.44 -0.81 2.97
N SER A 69 2.85 -1.12 1.73
CA SER A 69 3.05 -2.51 1.32
C SER A 69 4.17 -3.15 2.11
N THR A 70 5.25 -2.42 2.35
CA THR A 70 6.37 -2.93 3.13
C THR A 70 5.92 -3.28 4.54
N ARG A 71 5.17 -2.37 5.17
CA ARG A 71 4.67 -2.63 6.53
C ARG A 71 3.72 -3.82 6.55
N TRP A 72 2.84 -3.91 5.56
CA TRP A 72 1.89 -5.01 5.46
C TRP A 72 2.62 -6.35 5.35
N LEU A 73 3.68 -6.39 4.54
CA LEU A 73 4.48 -7.60 4.40
C LEU A 73 5.16 -8.00 5.70
N GLU A 74 5.63 -7.01 6.47
CA GLU A 74 6.23 -7.28 7.78
C GLU A 74 5.22 -7.96 8.71
N LEU A 75 3.99 -7.45 8.71
CA LEU A 75 2.93 -8.02 9.54
C LEU A 75 2.56 -9.42 9.08
N MET A 76 2.51 -9.65 7.77
CA MET A 76 2.26 -10.98 7.23
C MET A 76 3.31 -11.98 7.66
N GLU A 77 4.56 -11.55 7.69
CA GLU A 77 5.65 -12.44 8.09
C GLU A 77 5.53 -12.86 9.54
N ILE A 78 5.04 -11.98 10.39
CA ILE A 78 4.81 -12.31 11.79
C ILE A 78 3.78 -13.44 11.92
N GLU A 79 2.70 -13.32 11.16
CA GLU A 79 1.62 -14.31 11.22
C GLU A 79 1.99 -15.58 10.46
N GLY A 80 2.71 -15.39 9.37
CA GLY A 80 3.07 -16.49 8.49
C GLY A 80 4.17 -17.33 8.99
#